data_3c8af6a24ebb3d31b1e9dd5e93d530ae
#
_entry.id   3c8af6a24ebb3d31b1e9dd5e93d530ae
#
_cell.length_a   1.000
_cell.length_b   1.000
_cell.length_c   1.000
_cell.angle_alpha   90.00
_cell.angle_beta   90.00
_cell.angle_gamma   90.00
#
_symmetry.space_group_name_H-M   'P 1'
#
loop_
_entity.id
_entity.type
_entity.pdbx_description
1 polymer ?
#
loop_
_entity_poly.entity_id
_entity_poly.type
_entity_poly.pdbx_seq_one_letter_code
_entity_poly.pdbx_strand_id
1 'polypeptide(L)'
;WNGKTVKLPPLKMCVFAGTNPFHRHQQINRIIEGWRKLETVIAIDNQWTSTCRFADIVLPATTQFERNDLDQYGNHSNRGIIAMKQLVQPQFEARNDFDIFRDLCRRFNREEAFTEGLDEMGWLKRIWQEGSQQGKGRGVHLPAFDVFWNQQEYVEFEHPQMFVRHQAFREDPDLEPLGTPSGLIEIYSKTIADMQYDDCQGHPMWFEKIERSHGGPGSQRWPLHLQSVHPDFRLHS
;
A
#
# COMPACT_ATOMS: atom_id res chain seq x y z
N TRP A 1 4.68 -6.38 20.82
CA TRP A 1 3.77 -6.90 19.80
C TRP A 1 2.67 -7.73 20.45
N ASN A 2 1.40 -7.39 20.23
CA ASN A 2 0.25 -8.06 20.85
C ASN A 2 0.38 -8.25 22.36
N GLY A 3 0.74 -7.18 23.10
CA GLY A 3 0.95 -7.21 24.53
C GLY A 3 2.20 -7.95 25.01
N LYS A 4 3.08 -8.38 24.10
CA LYS A 4 4.32 -9.09 24.43
C LYS A 4 5.54 -8.32 23.97
N THR A 5 6.59 -8.34 24.77
CA THR A 5 7.89 -7.82 24.33
C THR A 5 8.54 -8.83 23.37
N VAL A 6 8.82 -8.40 22.15
CA VAL A 6 9.45 -9.22 21.13
C VAL A 6 10.80 -8.62 20.77
N LYS A 7 11.83 -9.46 20.72
CA LYS A 7 13.15 -9.05 20.21
C LYS A 7 13.11 -9.10 18.68
N LEU A 8 13.20 -7.95 18.05
CA LEU A 8 13.31 -7.88 16.60
C LEU A 8 14.74 -8.22 16.16
N PRO A 9 14.91 -8.86 14.98
CA PRO A 9 16.24 -9.09 14.42
C PRO A 9 16.93 -7.74 14.12
N PRO A 10 18.26 -7.65 14.25
CA PRO A 10 18.98 -6.45 13.85
C PRO A 10 18.90 -6.28 12.34
N LEU A 11 18.21 -5.25 11.89
CA LEU A 11 18.15 -4.91 10.47
C LEU A 11 19.49 -4.29 10.06
N LYS A 12 20.05 -4.77 8.97
CA LYS A 12 21.30 -4.27 8.38
C LYS A 12 21.06 -3.52 7.08
N MET A 13 20.05 -3.96 6.31
CA MET A 13 19.71 -3.38 5.02
C MET A 13 18.21 -3.10 4.94
N CYS A 14 17.85 -1.99 4.30
CA CYS A 14 16.48 -1.69 3.90
C CYS A 14 16.43 -1.31 2.43
N VAL A 15 15.38 -1.81 1.75
CA VAL A 15 15.02 -1.41 0.38
C VAL A 15 13.69 -0.69 0.43
N PHE A 16 13.64 0.51 -0.10
CA PHE A 16 12.43 1.32 -0.21
C PHE A 16 12.07 1.45 -1.68
N ALA A 17 11.03 0.73 -2.10
CA ALA A 17 10.52 0.77 -3.46
C ALA A 17 9.16 1.48 -3.49
N GLY A 18 9.06 2.56 -4.26
CA GLY A 18 7.83 3.33 -4.44
C GLY A 18 7.28 3.94 -3.13
N THR A 19 8.15 4.22 -2.15
CA THR A 19 7.73 4.81 -0.88
C THR A 19 8.73 5.84 -0.37
N ASN A 20 8.21 6.90 0.23
CA ASN A 20 9.02 8.01 0.74
C ASN A 20 8.79 8.21 2.25
N PRO A 21 9.41 7.39 3.13
CA PRO A 21 9.23 7.46 4.56
C PRO A 21 9.62 8.82 5.16
N PHE A 22 10.63 9.50 4.61
CA PHE A 22 11.01 10.85 5.07
C PHE A 22 9.94 11.91 4.84
N HIS A 23 8.93 11.62 4.03
CA HIS A 23 7.82 12.53 3.79
C HIS A 23 6.52 12.10 4.48
N ARG A 24 6.39 10.80 4.75
CA ARG A 24 5.15 10.20 5.26
C ARG A 24 5.09 10.06 6.77
N HIS A 25 6.24 9.91 7.42
CA HIS A 25 6.29 9.64 8.87
C HIS A 25 6.54 10.89 9.69
N GLN A 26 6.03 10.87 10.91
CA GLN A 26 6.30 11.87 11.93
C GLN A 26 7.69 11.66 12.54
N GLN A 27 8.18 12.66 13.25
CA GLN A 27 9.44 12.60 14.00
C GLN A 27 10.66 12.24 13.11
N ILE A 28 10.86 13.01 12.07
CA ILE A 28 11.94 12.79 11.06
C ILE A 28 13.33 12.62 11.71
N ASN A 29 13.63 13.39 12.76
CA ASN A 29 14.91 13.25 13.47
C ASN A 29 15.11 11.84 14.07
N ARG A 30 14.05 11.24 14.60
CA ARG A 30 14.09 9.86 15.11
C ARG A 30 14.23 8.84 13.98
N ILE A 31 13.64 9.12 12.83
CA ILE A 31 13.85 8.29 11.61
C ILE A 31 15.33 8.32 11.21
N ILE A 32 15.95 9.50 11.17
CA ILE A 32 17.37 9.66 10.85
C ILE A 32 18.25 8.86 11.82
N GLU A 33 17.95 8.89 13.12
CA GLU A 33 18.68 8.08 14.11
C GLU A 33 18.55 6.58 13.84
N GLY A 34 17.36 6.10 13.49
CA GLY A 34 17.13 4.71 13.11
C GLY A 34 17.83 4.33 11.81
N TRP A 35 17.77 5.23 10.82
CA TRP A 35 18.38 5.08 9.51
C TRP A 35 19.89 4.87 9.58
N ARG A 36 20.56 5.66 10.43
CA ARG A 36 22.02 5.57 10.64
C ARG A 36 22.50 4.26 11.26
N LYS A 37 21.57 3.41 11.74
CA LYS A 37 21.90 2.08 12.25
C LYS A 37 21.95 1.02 11.18
N LEU A 38 21.47 1.33 9.98
CA LEU A 38 21.52 0.45 8.82
C LEU A 38 22.90 0.52 8.17
N GLU A 39 23.39 -0.63 7.70
CA GLU A 39 24.64 -0.71 6.96
C GLU A 39 24.44 -0.28 5.49
N THR A 40 23.23 -0.48 4.93
CA THR A 40 22.92 -0.13 3.54
C THR A 40 21.45 0.22 3.40
N VAL A 41 21.17 1.30 2.71
CA VAL A 41 19.83 1.71 2.32
C VAL A 41 19.76 1.89 0.82
N ILE A 42 18.80 1.21 0.20
CA ILE A 42 18.52 1.29 -1.25
C ILE A 42 17.16 1.95 -1.44
N ALA A 43 17.08 2.97 -2.28
CA ALA A 43 15.84 3.58 -2.73
C ALA A 43 15.60 3.27 -4.21
N ILE A 44 14.39 2.85 -4.52
CA ILE A 44 13.91 2.63 -5.90
C ILE A 44 12.75 3.59 -6.10
N ASP A 45 12.94 4.60 -6.92
CA ASP A 45 11.93 5.64 -7.12
C ASP A 45 12.12 6.31 -8.50
N ASN A 46 11.05 6.86 -9.04
CA ASN A 46 11.07 7.64 -10.28
C ASN A 46 11.29 9.14 -10.05
N GLN A 47 11.43 9.56 -8.80
CA GLN A 47 11.68 10.93 -8.41
C GLN A 47 12.81 11.02 -7.38
N TRP A 48 13.52 12.15 -7.39
CA TRP A 48 14.58 12.42 -6.43
C TRP A 48 13.99 12.89 -5.08
N THR A 49 13.39 11.96 -4.36
CA THR A 49 12.69 12.20 -3.09
C THR A 49 13.67 12.45 -1.93
N SER A 50 13.12 12.88 -0.79
CA SER A 50 13.93 12.98 0.44
C SER A 50 14.51 11.63 0.85
N THR A 51 13.80 10.53 0.63
CA THR A 51 14.30 9.17 0.89
C THR A 51 15.50 8.85 0.01
N CYS A 52 15.47 9.19 -1.29
CA CYS A 52 16.61 9.03 -2.19
C CYS A 52 17.85 9.80 -1.70
N ARG A 53 17.68 11.01 -1.15
CA ARG A 53 18.79 11.82 -0.63
C ARG A 53 19.47 11.22 0.59
N PHE A 54 18.80 10.34 1.33
CA PHE A 54 19.32 9.65 2.49
C PHE A 54 19.69 8.19 2.21
N ALA A 55 19.51 7.71 0.98
CA ALA A 55 19.91 6.36 0.59
C ALA A 55 21.38 6.29 0.18
N ASP A 56 22.00 5.12 0.35
CA ASP A 56 23.35 4.84 -0.11
C ASP A 56 23.36 4.51 -1.60
N ILE A 57 22.28 3.87 -2.08
CA ILE A 57 22.12 3.49 -3.48
C ILE A 57 20.72 3.92 -3.92
N VAL A 58 20.66 4.60 -5.07
CA VAL A 58 19.39 4.95 -5.72
C VAL A 58 19.32 4.25 -7.07
N LEU A 59 18.25 3.48 -7.27
CA LEU A 59 17.95 2.80 -8.52
C LEU A 59 16.77 3.53 -9.17
N PRO A 60 16.96 4.21 -10.30
CA PRO A 60 15.90 4.95 -10.96
C PRO A 60 14.87 3.98 -11.55
N ALA A 61 13.60 4.16 -11.16
CA ALA A 61 12.48 3.38 -11.67
C ALA A 61 11.79 4.10 -12.84
N THR A 62 11.11 3.34 -13.69
CA THR A 62 10.26 3.89 -14.74
C THR A 62 9.00 4.52 -14.16
N THR A 63 8.52 5.55 -14.82
CA THR A 63 7.18 6.09 -14.63
C THR A 63 6.14 5.15 -15.27
N GLN A 64 4.86 5.39 -14.97
CA GLN A 64 3.76 4.64 -15.59
C GLN A 64 3.68 4.82 -17.12
N PHE A 65 4.27 5.87 -17.69
CA PHE A 65 4.30 6.08 -19.13
C PHE A 65 5.41 5.30 -19.85
N GLU A 66 6.37 4.79 -19.07
CA GLU A 66 7.57 4.13 -19.57
C GLU A 66 7.51 2.59 -19.43
N ARG A 67 6.37 2.03 -18.98
CA ARG A 67 6.16 0.58 -18.85
C ARG A 67 4.73 0.20 -19.20
N ASN A 68 4.49 -1.10 -19.36
CA ASN A 68 3.14 -1.65 -19.44
C ASN A 68 2.65 -2.04 -18.05
N ASP A 69 1.35 -1.84 -17.81
CA ASP A 69 0.73 -2.20 -16.54
C ASP A 69 -0.79 -2.38 -16.69
N LEU A 70 -1.45 -2.79 -15.64
CA LEU A 70 -2.90 -2.81 -15.49
C LEU A 70 -3.27 -1.95 -14.29
N ASP A 71 -4.31 -1.16 -14.40
CA ASP A 71 -4.83 -0.42 -13.26
C ASP A 71 -6.36 -0.46 -13.21
N GLN A 72 -6.89 -0.21 -12.04
CA GLN A 72 -8.32 -0.06 -11.83
C GLN A 72 -8.70 1.41 -12.04
N TYR A 73 -9.87 1.64 -12.60
CA TYR A 73 -10.40 2.98 -12.68
C TYR A 73 -11.70 3.14 -11.88
N GLY A 74 -12.06 4.38 -11.58
CA GLY A 74 -13.22 4.70 -10.75
C GLY A 74 -12.91 4.77 -9.26
N ASN A 75 -11.63 4.80 -8.89
CA ASN A 75 -11.16 4.92 -7.52
C ASN A 75 -11.83 3.89 -6.59
N HIS A 76 -12.44 4.34 -5.50
CA HIS A 76 -13.11 3.46 -4.53
C HIS A 76 -14.36 2.74 -5.09
N SER A 77 -14.87 3.15 -6.23
CA SER A 77 -15.99 2.48 -6.86
C SER A 77 -15.60 1.22 -7.66
N ASN A 78 -14.30 1.01 -7.93
CA ASN A 78 -13.80 -0.13 -8.71
C ASN A 78 -14.61 -0.36 -9.99
N ARG A 79 -14.77 0.69 -10.80
CA ARG A 79 -15.67 0.65 -11.96
C ARG A 79 -15.15 -0.21 -13.10
N GLY A 80 -13.86 -0.43 -13.17
CA GLY A 80 -13.30 -1.23 -14.25
C GLY A 80 -11.78 -1.33 -14.20
N ILE A 81 -11.23 -1.85 -15.29
CA ILE A 81 -9.79 -2.05 -15.49
C ILE A 81 -9.37 -1.34 -16.77
N ILE A 82 -8.22 -0.68 -16.74
CA ILE A 82 -7.59 -0.02 -17.89
C ILE A 82 -6.25 -0.69 -18.24
N ALA A 83 -5.92 -0.69 -19.52
CA ALA A 83 -4.61 -1.05 -20.02
C ALA A 83 -3.70 0.18 -19.96
N MET A 84 -2.67 0.13 -19.15
CA MET A 84 -1.64 1.15 -19.10
C MET A 84 -0.50 0.75 -20.03
N LYS A 85 -0.59 1.19 -21.27
CA LYS A 85 0.42 0.87 -22.29
C LYS A 85 1.62 1.79 -22.18
N GLN A 86 2.79 1.24 -22.41
CA GLN A 86 4.01 2.03 -22.57
C GLN A 86 3.85 3.02 -23.73
N LEU A 87 4.01 4.31 -23.43
CA LEU A 87 3.89 5.40 -24.40
C LEU A 87 5.25 5.92 -24.86
N VAL A 88 6.25 5.87 -23.99
CA VAL A 88 7.60 6.34 -24.26
C VAL A 88 8.62 5.31 -23.77
N GLN A 89 9.80 5.32 -24.35
CA GLN A 89 10.91 4.48 -23.87
C GLN A 89 11.40 5.01 -22.51
N PRO A 90 11.87 4.11 -21.63
CA PRO A 90 12.50 4.52 -20.38
C PRO A 90 13.58 5.56 -20.62
N GLN A 91 13.58 6.62 -19.81
CA GLN A 91 14.54 7.70 -19.96
C GLN A 91 15.77 7.44 -19.09
N PHE A 92 16.94 7.83 -19.59
CA PHE A 92 18.23 7.70 -18.92
C PHE A 92 18.50 6.26 -18.47
N GLU A 93 18.75 6.05 -17.18
CA GLU A 93 19.02 4.75 -16.57
C GLU A 93 17.77 4.14 -15.90
N ALA A 94 16.58 4.73 -16.10
CA ALA A 94 15.34 4.23 -15.51
C ALA A 94 15.02 2.82 -16.02
N ARG A 95 14.62 1.95 -15.09
CA ARG A 95 14.26 0.56 -15.38
C ARG A 95 12.97 0.20 -14.67
N ASN A 96 12.21 -0.71 -15.26
CA ASN A 96 11.03 -1.26 -14.61
C ASN A 96 11.43 -1.95 -13.29
N ASP A 97 10.65 -1.76 -12.24
CA ASP A 97 10.86 -2.42 -10.95
C ASP A 97 11.00 -3.94 -11.10
N PHE A 98 10.16 -4.55 -11.96
CA PHE A 98 10.25 -5.96 -12.28
C PHE A 98 11.65 -6.36 -12.79
N ASP A 99 12.22 -5.59 -13.71
CA ASP A 99 13.55 -5.84 -14.26
C ASP A 99 14.68 -5.62 -13.24
N ILE A 100 14.53 -4.62 -12.37
CA ILE A 100 15.46 -4.37 -11.27
C ILE A 100 15.51 -5.60 -10.35
N PHE A 101 14.35 -6.08 -9.90
CA PHE A 101 14.27 -7.24 -9.00
C PHE A 101 14.63 -8.54 -9.71
N ARG A 102 14.30 -8.71 -10.99
CA ARG A 102 14.73 -9.87 -11.79
C ARG A 102 16.24 -9.98 -11.85
N ASP A 103 16.94 -8.87 -12.16
CA ASP A 103 18.39 -8.85 -12.24
C ASP A 103 19.05 -9.08 -10.87
N LEU A 104 18.45 -8.58 -9.80
CA LEU A 104 18.87 -8.86 -8.44
C LEU A 104 18.73 -10.37 -8.13
N CYS A 105 17.58 -10.95 -8.42
CA CYS A 105 17.31 -12.38 -8.23
C CYS A 105 18.25 -13.26 -9.06
N ARG A 106 18.58 -12.85 -10.30
CA ARG A 106 19.55 -13.56 -11.14
C ARG A 106 20.91 -13.67 -10.47
N ARG A 107 21.39 -12.62 -9.80
CA ARG A 107 22.67 -12.63 -9.07
C ARG A 107 22.67 -13.59 -7.88
N PHE A 108 21.51 -13.93 -7.36
CA PHE A 108 21.31 -14.93 -6.30
C PHE A 108 20.90 -16.31 -6.82
N ASN A 109 20.92 -16.53 -8.13
CA ASN A 109 20.41 -17.76 -8.77
C ASN A 109 18.95 -18.06 -8.41
N ARG A 110 18.13 -17.02 -8.36
CA ARG A 110 16.69 -17.09 -8.00
C ARG A 110 15.78 -16.47 -9.06
N GLU A 111 16.30 -16.21 -10.26
CA GLU A 111 15.53 -15.58 -11.34
C GLU A 111 14.26 -16.35 -11.64
N GLU A 112 14.35 -17.67 -11.86
CA GLU A 112 13.20 -18.52 -12.16
C GLU A 112 12.16 -18.51 -11.04
N ALA A 113 12.61 -18.53 -9.77
CA ALA A 113 11.71 -18.48 -8.63
C ALA A 113 10.97 -17.13 -8.49
N PHE A 114 11.53 -16.05 -9.05
CA PHE A 114 10.91 -14.72 -9.06
C PHE A 114 10.01 -14.52 -10.28
N THR A 115 10.49 -14.91 -11.46
CA THR A 115 9.81 -14.64 -12.74
C THR A 115 8.85 -15.74 -13.15
N GLU A 116 9.03 -16.96 -12.64
CA GLU A 116 8.36 -18.19 -13.10
C GLU A 116 8.46 -18.37 -14.63
N GLY A 117 9.58 -17.90 -15.22
CA GLY A 117 9.81 -17.92 -16.66
C GLY A 117 9.03 -16.87 -17.47
N LEU A 118 8.33 -15.96 -16.80
CA LEU A 118 7.51 -14.92 -17.45
C LEU A 118 8.25 -13.58 -17.49
N ASP A 119 8.02 -12.85 -18.57
CA ASP A 119 8.35 -11.43 -18.69
C ASP A 119 7.18 -10.54 -18.20
N GLU A 120 7.33 -9.22 -18.33
CA GLU A 120 6.31 -8.25 -17.96
C GLU A 120 4.94 -8.59 -18.58
N MET A 121 4.90 -8.80 -19.89
CA MET A 121 3.63 -9.09 -20.60
C MET A 121 3.06 -10.46 -20.24
N GLY A 122 3.92 -11.44 -19.98
CA GLY A 122 3.51 -12.75 -19.48
C GLY A 122 2.81 -12.66 -18.14
N TRP A 123 3.34 -11.83 -17.22
CA TRP A 123 2.69 -11.56 -15.93
C TRP A 123 1.37 -10.83 -16.07
N LEU A 124 1.28 -9.80 -16.93
CA LEU A 124 0.02 -9.09 -17.18
C LEU A 124 -1.07 -10.02 -17.72
N LYS A 125 -0.70 -10.91 -18.66
CA LYS A 125 -1.62 -11.94 -19.20
C LYS A 125 -2.08 -12.90 -18.11
N ARG A 126 -1.17 -13.36 -17.27
CA ARG A 126 -1.49 -14.29 -16.16
C ARG A 126 -2.41 -13.63 -15.13
N ILE A 127 -2.09 -12.44 -14.67
CA ILE A 127 -2.93 -11.67 -13.73
C ILE A 127 -4.34 -11.48 -14.31
N TRP A 128 -4.44 -11.13 -15.60
CA TRP A 128 -5.71 -11.02 -16.29
C TRP A 128 -6.51 -12.31 -16.31
N GLN A 129 -5.85 -13.45 -16.61
CA GLN A 129 -6.49 -14.75 -16.65
C GLN A 129 -7.00 -15.19 -15.28
N GLU A 130 -6.19 -15.03 -14.26
CA GLU A 130 -6.57 -15.33 -12.87
C GLU A 130 -7.73 -14.42 -12.41
N GLY A 131 -7.65 -13.13 -12.69
CA GLY A 131 -8.73 -12.18 -12.42
C GLY A 131 -10.02 -12.53 -13.17
N SER A 132 -9.92 -12.97 -14.43
CA SER A 132 -11.07 -13.42 -15.22
C SER A 132 -11.73 -14.66 -14.62
N GLN A 133 -10.94 -15.62 -14.13
CA GLN A 133 -11.49 -16.82 -13.49
C GLN A 133 -12.20 -16.48 -12.18
N GLN A 134 -11.59 -15.65 -11.35
CA GLN A 134 -12.20 -15.20 -10.09
C GLN A 134 -13.46 -14.36 -10.33
N GLY A 135 -13.43 -13.48 -11.34
CA GLY A 135 -14.55 -12.62 -11.72
C GLY A 135 -15.78 -13.39 -12.16
N LYS A 136 -15.61 -14.50 -12.89
CA LYS A 136 -16.74 -15.36 -13.33
C LYS A 136 -17.60 -15.84 -12.15
N GLY A 137 -16.99 -16.20 -11.05
CA GLY A 137 -17.70 -16.61 -9.84
C GLY A 137 -18.52 -15.48 -9.19
N ARG A 138 -18.29 -14.23 -9.61
CA ARG A 138 -18.98 -13.02 -9.13
C ARG A 138 -19.83 -12.35 -10.22
N GLY A 139 -20.04 -13.03 -11.34
CA GLY A 139 -20.81 -12.50 -12.49
C GLY A 139 -20.04 -11.47 -13.34
N VAL A 140 -18.73 -11.30 -13.13
CA VAL A 140 -17.89 -10.43 -13.97
C VAL A 140 -17.28 -11.22 -15.10
N HIS A 141 -17.53 -10.79 -16.34
CA HIS A 141 -17.01 -11.42 -17.54
C HIS A 141 -15.99 -10.52 -18.21
N LEU A 142 -14.73 -10.91 -18.15
CA LEU A 142 -13.65 -10.21 -18.85
C LEU A 142 -13.44 -10.80 -20.26
N PRO A 143 -13.14 -9.99 -21.28
CA PRO A 143 -12.78 -10.47 -22.61
C PRO A 143 -11.42 -11.20 -22.57
N ALA A 144 -11.05 -11.85 -23.69
CA ALA A 144 -9.71 -12.37 -23.85
C ALA A 144 -8.67 -11.23 -23.71
N PHE A 145 -7.51 -11.52 -23.11
CA PHE A 145 -6.48 -10.50 -22.86
C PHE A 145 -6.09 -9.74 -24.13
N ASP A 146 -5.88 -10.44 -25.25
CA ASP A 146 -5.45 -9.80 -26.50
C ASP A 146 -6.52 -8.89 -27.10
N VAL A 147 -7.80 -9.19 -26.88
CA VAL A 147 -8.92 -8.31 -27.26
C VAL A 147 -8.94 -7.05 -26.39
N PHE A 148 -8.85 -7.24 -25.08
CA PHE A 148 -8.75 -6.11 -24.14
C PHE A 148 -7.55 -5.23 -24.45
N TRP A 149 -6.35 -5.82 -24.52
CA TRP A 149 -5.11 -5.08 -24.67
C TRP A 149 -5.00 -4.32 -25.99
N ASN A 150 -5.42 -4.95 -27.12
CA ASN A 150 -5.18 -4.39 -28.43
C ASN A 150 -6.37 -3.61 -29.03
N GLN A 151 -7.58 -3.84 -28.53
CA GLN A 151 -8.79 -3.28 -29.17
C GLN A 151 -9.62 -2.41 -28.23
N GLN A 152 -9.78 -2.80 -26.97
CA GLN A 152 -10.69 -2.12 -26.05
C GLN A 152 -9.98 -1.12 -25.15
N GLU A 153 -8.81 -1.48 -24.64
CA GLU A 153 -7.96 -0.71 -23.71
C GLU A 153 -8.58 -0.45 -22.34
N TYR A 154 -9.89 -0.64 -22.16
CA TYR A 154 -10.58 -0.63 -20.89
C TYR A 154 -11.76 -1.59 -20.87
N VAL A 155 -12.13 -2.03 -19.67
CA VAL A 155 -13.36 -2.78 -19.41
C VAL A 155 -14.06 -2.13 -18.24
N GLU A 156 -15.31 -1.72 -18.45
CA GLU A 156 -16.18 -1.24 -17.39
C GLU A 156 -16.99 -2.40 -16.82
N PHE A 157 -17.06 -2.47 -15.49
CA PHE A 157 -17.88 -3.46 -14.81
C PHE A 157 -19.33 -3.00 -14.75
N GLU A 158 -20.24 -3.89 -15.08
CA GLU A 158 -21.65 -3.63 -14.83
C GLU A 158 -21.89 -3.58 -13.30
N HIS A 159 -22.47 -2.48 -12.84
CA HIS A 159 -22.86 -2.28 -11.45
C HIS A 159 -24.39 -2.19 -11.37
N PRO A 160 -25.09 -3.32 -11.41
CA PRO A 160 -26.57 -3.31 -11.42
C PRO A 160 -27.16 -2.73 -10.15
N GLN A 161 -26.42 -2.75 -9.04
CA GLN A 161 -26.87 -2.25 -7.75
C GLN A 161 -25.75 -1.48 -7.02
N MET A 162 -26.14 -0.49 -6.25
CA MET A 162 -25.22 0.22 -5.37
C MET A 162 -24.72 -0.72 -4.28
N PHE A 163 -23.40 -0.84 -4.14
CA PHE A 163 -22.80 -1.60 -3.04
C PHE A 163 -23.07 -0.90 -1.71
N VAL A 164 -23.77 -1.58 -0.83
CA VAL A 164 -24.00 -1.15 0.56
C VAL A 164 -23.19 -2.07 1.47
N ARG A 165 -22.21 -1.51 2.15
CA ARG A 165 -21.35 -2.29 3.05
C ARG A 165 -22.17 -2.93 4.18
N HIS A 166 -21.91 -4.19 4.45
CA HIS A 166 -22.61 -5.00 5.45
C HIS A 166 -24.13 -5.10 5.21
N GLN A 167 -24.63 -4.96 3.96
CA GLN A 167 -26.03 -5.09 3.66
C GLN A 167 -26.55 -6.48 4.03
N ALA A 168 -25.89 -7.55 3.56
CA ALA A 168 -26.28 -8.92 3.83
C ALA A 168 -26.38 -9.22 5.34
N PHE A 169 -25.37 -8.79 6.12
CA PHE A 169 -25.40 -8.89 7.58
C PHE A 169 -26.58 -8.14 8.22
N ARG A 170 -26.96 -6.98 7.69
CA ARG A 170 -28.09 -6.21 8.21
C ARG A 170 -29.44 -6.84 7.89
N GLU A 171 -29.53 -7.54 6.76
CA GLU A 171 -30.74 -8.24 6.31
C GLU A 171 -30.90 -9.58 7.05
N ASP A 172 -29.84 -10.34 7.22
CA ASP A 172 -29.85 -11.61 7.94
C ASP A 172 -28.49 -11.87 8.64
N PRO A 173 -28.31 -11.42 9.88
CA PRO A 173 -27.06 -11.58 10.61
C PRO A 173 -26.71 -13.03 10.96
N ASP A 174 -27.67 -13.94 10.95
CA ASP A 174 -27.45 -15.35 11.26
C ASP A 174 -26.88 -16.11 10.05
N LEU A 175 -27.34 -15.78 8.84
CA LEU A 175 -26.83 -16.36 7.60
C LEU A 175 -25.53 -15.69 7.11
N GLU A 176 -25.40 -14.39 7.35
CA GLU A 176 -24.29 -13.56 6.87
C GLU A 176 -23.54 -12.87 8.02
N PRO A 177 -22.96 -13.65 8.95
CA PRO A 177 -22.29 -13.11 10.12
C PRO A 177 -21.08 -12.25 9.75
N LEU A 178 -20.71 -11.32 10.62
CA LEU A 178 -19.48 -10.55 10.48
C LEU A 178 -18.26 -11.44 10.76
N GLY A 179 -17.09 -11.04 10.25
CA GLY A 179 -15.81 -11.71 10.52
C GLY A 179 -15.25 -11.46 11.93
N THR A 180 -16.10 -11.22 12.92
CA THR A 180 -15.76 -11.06 14.33
C THR A 180 -15.88 -12.40 15.07
N PRO A 181 -15.22 -12.59 16.23
CA PRO A 181 -15.36 -13.81 17.02
C PRO A 181 -16.80 -14.20 17.36
N SER A 182 -17.67 -13.21 17.57
CA SER A 182 -19.12 -13.43 17.85
C SER A 182 -19.98 -13.53 16.59
N GLY A 183 -19.46 -13.21 15.42
CA GLY A 183 -20.24 -13.02 14.20
C GLY A 183 -21.07 -11.73 14.17
N LEU A 184 -21.08 -10.97 15.25
CA LEU A 184 -21.87 -9.76 15.45
C LEU A 184 -20.98 -8.51 15.58
N ILE A 185 -21.60 -7.35 15.72
CA ILE A 185 -20.88 -6.11 16.06
C ILE A 185 -20.38 -6.20 17.51
N GLU A 186 -19.07 -6.15 17.68
CA GLU A 186 -18.43 -6.18 19.00
C GLU A 186 -18.08 -4.77 19.47
N ILE A 187 -18.77 -4.29 20.51
CA ILE A 187 -18.47 -3.03 21.17
C ILE A 187 -17.22 -3.18 22.07
N TYR A 188 -17.01 -4.40 22.60
CA TYR A 188 -15.86 -4.76 23.39
C TYR A 188 -15.07 -5.88 22.71
N SER A 189 -13.81 -5.63 22.43
CA SER A 189 -12.87 -6.63 21.86
C SER A 189 -12.03 -7.27 22.96
N LYS A 190 -12.34 -8.52 23.29
CA LYS A 190 -11.54 -9.29 24.24
C LYS A 190 -10.09 -9.46 23.75
N THR A 191 -9.88 -9.63 22.45
CA THR A 191 -8.55 -9.75 21.86
C THR A 191 -7.67 -8.55 22.17
N ILE A 192 -8.22 -7.33 22.04
CA ILE A 192 -7.49 -6.09 22.37
C ILE A 192 -7.28 -5.97 23.88
N ALA A 193 -8.31 -6.25 24.67
CA ALA A 193 -8.22 -6.19 26.14
C ALA A 193 -7.15 -7.12 26.70
N ASP A 194 -7.02 -8.32 26.14
CA ASP A 194 -6.01 -9.31 26.57
C ASP A 194 -4.56 -8.85 26.26
N MET A 195 -4.36 -7.83 25.41
CA MET A 195 -3.04 -7.22 25.17
C MET A 195 -2.59 -6.30 26.28
N GLN A 196 -3.49 -5.87 27.16
CA GLN A 196 -3.23 -5.05 28.36
C GLN A 196 -2.49 -3.74 28.06
N TYR A 197 -2.85 -3.04 26.98
CA TYR A 197 -2.32 -1.71 26.68
C TYR A 197 -3.06 -0.64 27.51
N ASP A 198 -2.30 0.28 28.12
CA ASP A 198 -2.86 1.39 28.88
C ASP A 198 -3.61 2.40 27.99
N ASP A 199 -3.17 2.55 26.74
CA ASP A 199 -3.67 3.51 25.74
C ASP A 199 -4.51 2.88 24.65
N CYS A 200 -4.77 1.57 24.70
CA CYS A 200 -5.61 0.86 23.76
C CYS A 200 -6.35 -0.29 24.46
N GLN A 201 -7.51 0.00 25.00
CA GLN A 201 -8.32 -0.96 25.74
C GLN A 201 -9.32 -1.69 24.84
N GLY A 202 -10.05 -2.66 25.37
CA GLY A 202 -10.98 -3.50 24.60
C GLY A 202 -12.19 -2.75 24.03
N HIS A 203 -12.38 -1.48 24.36
CA HIS A 203 -13.46 -0.63 23.85
C HIS A 203 -12.99 0.80 23.66
N PRO A 204 -13.64 1.62 22.84
CA PRO A 204 -13.32 3.01 22.68
C PRO A 204 -13.39 3.78 23.99
N MET A 205 -12.31 4.48 24.34
CA MET A 205 -12.23 5.33 25.51
C MET A 205 -11.73 6.72 25.14
N TRP A 206 -12.08 7.70 25.92
CA TRP A 206 -11.51 9.03 25.82
C TRP A 206 -10.21 9.10 26.58
N PHE A 207 -9.15 9.53 25.88
CA PHE A 207 -7.87 9.89 26.48
C PHE A 207 -7.61 11.37 26.28
N GLU A 208 -7.15 12.06 27.32
CA GLU A 208 -6.73 13.44 27.20
C GLU A 208 -5.54 13.57 26.26
N LYS A 209 -5.64 14.48 25.30
CA LYS A 209 -4.55 14.74 24.36
C LYS A 209 -3.33 15.28 25.11
N ILE A 210 -2.17 14.68 24.93
CA ILE A 210 -0.90 15.12 25.52
C ILE A 210 -0.53 16.49 24.97
N GLU A 211 -0.63 16.66 23.66
CA GLU A 211 -0.38 17.94 22.96
C GLU A 211 -1.71 18.65 22.74
N ARG A 212 -1.95 19.71 23.49
CA ARG A 212 -3.15 20.55 23.38
C ARG A 212 -2.83 21.99 23.77
N SER A 213 -3.53 22.95 23.14
CA SER A 213 -3.31 24.39 23.33
C SER A 213 -3.62 24.87 24.74
N HIS A 214 -4.63 24.29 25.40
CA HIS A 214 -5.07 24.69 26.72
C HIS A 214 -4.93 23.55 27.74
N GLY A 215 -4.22 23.84 28.83
CA GLY A 215 -4.08 22.91 29.94
C GLY A 215 -3.29 21.63 29.65
N GLY A 216 -2.59 21.55 28.52
CA GLY A 216 -1.67 20.44 28.22
C GLY A 216 -0.37 20.56 29.00
N PRO A 217 0.33 19.45 29.31
CA PRO A 217 1.59 19.45 30.06
C PRO A 217 2.67 20.39 29.51
N GLY A 218 2.70 20.56 28.20
CA GLY A 218 3.65 21.42 27.50
C GLY A 218 3.15 22.84 27.20
N SER A 219 1.90 23.19 27.50
CA SER A 219 1.27 24.43 27.01
C SER A 219 1.87 25.71 27.57
N GLN A 220 2.45 25.67 28.79
CA GLN A 220 3.16 26.82 29.34
C GLN A 220 4.51 27.07 28.67
N ARG A 221 5.21 26.00 28.30
CA ARG A 221 6.52 26.08 27.64
C ARG A 221 6.35 26.33 26.11
N TRP A 222 5.28 25.81 25.54
CA TRP A 222 4.97 25.89 24.11
C TRP A 222 3.55 26.45 23.92
N PRO A 223 3.37 27.77 24.06
CA PRO A 223 2.03 28.37 24.09
C PRO A 223 1.37 28.50 22.71
N LEU A 224 2.14 28.32 21.63
CA LEU A 224 1.62 28.43 20.27
C LEU A 224 1.14 27.07 19.78
N HIS A 225 -0.03 27.08 19.13
CA HIS A 225 -0.59 25.92 18.46
C HIS A 225 -0.18 25.91 16.98
N LEU A 226 0.60 24.91 16.58
CA LEU A 226 0.92 24.69 15.18
C LEU A 226 -0.22 23.96 14.49
N GLN A 227 -0.83 24.61 13.52
CA GLN A 227 -1.83 23.99 12.66
C GLN A 227 -1.25 23.87 11.24
N SER A 228 -1.21 22.66 10.71
CA SER A 228 -0.88 22.39 9.32
C SER A 228 -2.15 22.03 8.56
N VAL A 229 -2.37 22.68 7.43
CA VAL A 229 -3.47 22.36 6.53
C VAL A 229 -2.99 21.41 5.44
N HIS A 230 -3.89 20.60 4.93
CA HIS A 230 -3.63 19.79 3.76
C HIS A 230 -3.65 20.68 2.52
N PRO A 231 -2.57 20.83 1.73
CA PRO A 231 -2.57 21.64 0.53
C PRO A 231 -3.49 21.03 -0.54
N ASP A 232 -4.23 21.86 -1.27
CA ASP A 232 -5.17 21.41 -2.31
C ASP A 232 -4.50 20.66 -3.46
N PHE A 233 -3.22 20.88 -3.69
CA PHE A 233 -2.43 20.30 -4.78
C PHE A 233 -1.53 19.13 -4.35
N ARG A 234 -1.65 18.64 -3.11
CA ARG A 234 -0.89 17.49 -2.59
C ARG A 234 -1.81 16.48 -1.93
N LEU A 235 -1.49 15.21 -2.12
CA LEU A 235 -2.10 14.11 -1.37
C LEU A 235 -1.22 13.79 -0.15
N HIS A 236 -0.30 12.87 -0.28
CA HIS A 236 0.48 12.39 0.86
C HIS A 236 1.99 12.67 0.73
N SER A 237 2.43 13.15 -0.41
CA SER A 237 3.85 13.43 -0.68
C SER A 237 4.04 14.53 -1.71
#